data_2577c32aa72cae002d9aa0e89fe2abf7
#
_entry.id   2577c32aa72cae002d9aa0e89fe2abf7
#
_cell.length_a   1.000
_cell.length_b   1.000
_cell.length_c   1.000
_cell.angle_alpha   90.00
_cell.angle_beta   90.00
_cell.angle_gamma   90.00
#
_symmetry.space_group_name_H-M   'P 1'
#
loop_
_entity.id
_entity.type
_entity.pdbx_description
1 polymer ?
#
loop_
_entity_poly.entity_id
_entity_poly.type
_entity_poly.pdbx_seq_one_letter_code
_entity_poly.pdbx_strand_id
1 'polypeptide(L)'
;MLMSTKETLGYTILATDGEIGQVSDFLVDDQFKLRYLVIDTGKWLPGKKVALSTAWISSVDPHKQVVVMNIERKRIQEGPEYSEEHVLDREYETRLHAHYQYPPYWM
;
A
#
# COMPACT_ATOMS: atom_id res chain seq x y z
N MET A 1 5.36 -13.09 -15.62
CA MET A 1 3.89 -13.06 -15.75
C MET A 1 3.39 -11.64 -15.63
N LEU A 2 2.45 -11.27 -16.47
CA LEU A 2 1.82 -9.96 -16.40
C LEU A 2 0.48 -10.07 -15.69
N MET A 3 0.18 -9.08 -14.86
CA MET A 3 -1.12 -8.96 -14.18
C MET A 3 -1.70 -7.58 -14.45
N SER A 4 -3.01 -7.53 -14.73
CA SER A 4 -3.70 -6.26 -14.84
C SER A 4 -3.93 -5.68 -13.44
N THR A 5 -3.75 -4.35 -13.29
CA THR A 5 -4.09 -3.70 -12.02
C THR A 5 -5.56 -3.88 -11.68
N LYS A 6 -6.42 -3.91 -12.68
CA LYS A 6 -7.85 -4.14 -12.50
C LYS A 6 -8.12 -5.52 -11.87
N GLU A 7 -7.37 -6.54 -12.26
CA GLU A 7 -7.52 -7.89 -11.70
C GLU A 7 -7.08 -7.96 -10.25
N THR A 8 -6.16 -7.11 -9.83
CA THR A 8 -5.63 -7.14 -8.46
C THR A 8 -6.44 -6.29 -7.50
N LEU A 9 -7.39 -5.48 -7.98
CA LEU A 9 -8.33 -4.79 -7.09
C LEU A 9 -9.10 -5.84 -6.28
N GLY A 10 -9.19 -5.61 -4.98
CA GLY A 10 -9.87 -6.53 -4.06
C GLY A 10 -8.99 -7.65 -3.53
N TYR A 11 -7.74 -7.79 -4.02
CA TYR A 11 -6.82 -8.77 -3.43
C TYR A 11 -6.61 -8.45 -1.95
N THR A 12 -6.55 -9.50 -1.14
CA THR A 12 -6.26 -9.38 0.29
C THR A 12 -4.80 -8.97 0.50
N ILE A 13 -4.58 -8.03 1.39
CA ILE A 13 -3.24 -7.61 1.80
C ILE A 13 -2.93 -8.23 3.16
N LEU A 14 -1.81 -8.93 3.23
CA LEU A 14 -1.29 -9.48 4.49
C LEU A 14 -0.03 -8.72 4.89
N ALA A 15 -0.01 -8.28 6.15
CA ALA A 15 1.22 -7.86 6.82
C ALA A 15 1.97 -9.11 7.28
N THR A 16 3.13 -8.94 7.89
CA THR A 16 3.92 -10.08 8.39
C THR A 16 3.17 -10.86 9.48
N ASP A 17 2.26 -10.21 10.18
CA ASP A 17 1.55 -10.77 11.35
C ASP A 17 0.02 -10.77 11.22
N GLY A 18 -0.52 -10.59 10.01
CA GLY A 18 -1.95 -10.75 9.79
C GLY A 18 -2.53 -9.90 8.68
N GLU A 19 -3.81 -10.11 8.42
CA GLU A 19 -4.54 -9.40 7.38
C GLU A 19 -4.76 -7.93 7.75
N ILE A 20 -4.64 -7.04 6.75
CA ILE A 20 -4.85 -5.61 6.97
C ILE A 20 -5.95 -5.01 6.10
N GLY A 21 -6.37 -5.69 5.06
CA GLY A 21 -7.43 -5.18 4.20
C GLY A 21 -7.32 -5.66 2.78
N GLN A 22 -7.80 -4.83 1.85
CA GLN A 22 -7.86 -5.18 0.44
C GLN A 22 -7.35 -4.03 -0.43
N VAL A 23 -6.78 -4.37 -1.57
CA VAL A 23 -6.34 -3.38 -2.56
C VAL A 23 -7.56 -2.62 -3.08
N SER A 24 -7.56 -1.29 -2.94
CA SER A 24 -8.65 -0.44 -3.42
C SER A 24 -8.24 0.48 -4.56
N ASP A 25 -6.94 0.77 -4.71
CA ASP A 25 -6.45 1.66 -5.76
C ASP A 25 -4.95 1.52 -5.92
N PHE A 26 -4.42 2.17 -6.94
CA PHE A 26 -3.00 2.21 -7.26
C PHE A 26 -2.59 3.66 -7.52
N LEU A 27 -1.40 4.02 -7.06
CA LEU A 27 -0.85 5.34 -7.30
C LEU A 27 0.38 5.22 -8.18
N VAL A 28 0.39 5.98 -9.27
CA VAL A 28 1.50 6.00 -10.22
C VAL A 28 2.17 7.38 -10.18
N ASP A 29 3.45 7.42 -10.49
CA ASP A 29 4.16 8.68 -10.61
C ASP A 29 3.93 9.30 -12.01
N ASP A 30 4.53 10.45 -12.28
CA ASP A 30 4.39 11.16 -13.55
C ASP A 30 5.07 10.46 -14.74
N GLN A 31 5.79 9.37 -14.50
CA GLN A 31 6.34 8.48 -15.53
C GLN A 31 5.50 7.20 -15.68
N PHE A 32 4.31 7.15 -15.08
CA PHE A 32 3.40 6.00 -15.08
C PHE A 32 3.98 4.76 -14.41
N LYS A 33 4.93 4.92 -13.51
CA LYS A 33 5.43 3.81 -12.71
C LYS A 33 4.56 3.65 -11.47
N LEU A 34 4.13 2.40 -11.22
CA LEU A 34 3.35 2.06 -10.05
C LEU A 34 4.21 2.19 -8.79
N ARG A 35 3.80 3.08 -7.89
CA ARG A 35 4.58 3.38 -6.69
C ARG A 35 3.92 2.91 -5.40
N TYR A 36 2.60 2.96 -5.32
CA TYR A 36 1.90 2.61 -4.09
C TYR A 36 0.63 1.84 -4.37
N LEU A 37 0.28 0.96 -3.43
CA LEU A 37 -1.04 0.37 -3.32
C LEU A 37 -1.82 1.17 -2.29
N VAL A 38 -3.08 1.49 -2.59
CA VAL A 38 -4.01 2.05 -1.61
C VAL A 38 -4.82 0.88 -1.06
N ILE A 39 -4.86 0.78 0.25
CA ILE A 39 -5.47 -0.34 0.95
C ILE A 39 -6.65 0.17 1.77
N ASP A 40 -7.82 -0.43 1.53
CA ASP A 40 -8.98 -0.24 2.37
C ASP A 40 -8.84 -1.21 3.53
N THR A 41 -8.72 -0.69 4.74
CA THR A 41 -8.45 -1.49 5.93
C THR A 41 -9.72 -2.14 6.49
N GLY A 42 -10.88 -1.87 5.88
CA GLY A 42 -12.13 -2.53 6.25
C GLY A 42 -12.48 -2.36 7.72
N LYS A 43 -12.68 -3.48 8.39
CA LYS A 43 -13.08 -3.47 9.81
C LYS A 43 -11.90 -3.29 10.76
N TRP A 44 -10.68 -3.51 10.29
CA TRP A 44 -9.50 -3.41 11.16
C TRP A 44 -9.26 -1.98 11.62
N LEU A 45 -9.28 -1.01 10.69
CA LEU A 45 -9.18 0.42 11.01
C LEU A 45 -10.35 1.13 10.32
N PRO A 46 -11.57 1.09 10.91
CA PRO A 46 -12.78 1.55 10.21
C PRO A 46 -12.67 2.97 9.68
N GLY A 47 -13.03 3.15 8.42
CA GLY A 47 -13.00 4.45 7.77
C GLY A 47 -11.62 4.93 7.37
N LYS A 48 -10.57 4.12 7.55
CA LYS A 48 -9.19 4.50 7.24
C LYS A 48 -8.69 3.77 6.03
N LYS A 49 -7.94 4.50 5.18
CA LYS A 49 -7.17 3.91 4.08
C LYS A 49 -5.70 4.23 4.31
N VAL A 50 -4.82 3.36 3.81
CA VAL A 50 -3.39 3.55 3.90
C VAL A 50 -2.75 3.33 2.54
N ALA A 51 -1.62 3.98 2.28
CA ALA A 51 -0.82 3.77 1.09
C ALA A 51 0.47 3.06 1.48
N LEU A 52 0.81 1.98 0.78
CA LEU A 52 2.04 1.24 1.02
C LEU A 52 2.81 1.12 -0.28
N SER A 53 4.12 1.30 -0.22
CA SER A 53 4.97 1.22 -1.41
C SER A 53 4.97 -0.19 -2.01
N THR A 54 4.93 -0.26 -3.32
CA THR A 54 5.08 -1.53 -4.04
C THR A 54 6.45 -2.16 -3.80
N ALA A 55 7.46 -1.35 -3.43
CA ALA A 55 8.79 -1.86 -3.07
C ALA A 55 8.79 -2.70 -1.80
N TRP A 56 7.76 -2.58 -0.96
CA TRP A 56 7.65 -3.32 0.31
C TRP A 56 6.88 -4.63 0.16
N ILE A 57 6.46 -4.97 -1.06
CA ILE A 57 5.80 -6.25 -1.35
C ILE A 57 6.85 -7.36 -1.28
N SER A 58 6.57 -8.40 -0.48
CA SER A 58 7.42 -9.58 -0.43
C SER A 58 6.97 -10.67 -1.40
N SER A 59 5.67 -10.82 -1.63
CA SER A 59 5.16 -11.78 -2.60
C SER A 59 3.74 -11.47 -3.03
N VAL A 60 3.36 -11.99 -4.20
CA VAL A 60 1.99 -11.93 -4.72
C VAL A 60 1.58 -13.33 -5.14
N ASP A 61 0.42 -13.79 -4.68
CA ASP A 61 -0.15 -15.07 -5.08
C ASP A 61 -1.47 -14.83 -5.83
N PRO A 62 -1.45 -14.89 -7.17
CA PRO A 62 -2.67 -14.65 -7.95
C PRO A 62 -3.74 -15.71 -7.76
N HIS A 63 -3.34 -16.95 -7.43
CA HIS A 63 -4.31 -18.03 -7.21
C HIS A 63 -5.11 -17.81 -5.93
N LYS A 64 -4.42 -17.40 -4.87
CA LYS A 64 -5.06 -17.08 -3.60
C LYS A 64 -5.57 -15.64 -3.53
N GLN A 65 -5.21 -14.83 -4.52
CA GLN A 65 -5.55 -13.41 -4.58
C GLN A 65 -5.06 -12.67 -3.32
N VAL A 66 -3.80 -12.83 -3.03
CA VAL A 66 -3.14 -12.29 -1.83
C VAL A 66 -1.86 -11.56 -2.21
N VAL A 67 -1.63 -10.41 -1.57
CA VAL A 67 -0.37 -9.68 -1.62
C VAL A 67 0.21 -9.66 -0.21
N VAL A 68 1.45 -10.08 -0.05
CA VAL A 68 2.13 -10.07 1.25
C VAL A 68 3.10 -8.90 1.30
N MET A 69 2.98 -8.08 2.34
CA MET A 69 3.82 -6.91 2.58
C MET A 69 4.80 -7.22 3.71
N ASN A 70 6.03 -6.74 3.56
CA ASN A 70 7.07 -6.92 4.58
C ASN A 70 7.00 -5.81 5.64
N ILE A 71 5.82 -5.64 6.23
CA ILE A 71 5.55 -4.62 7.26
C ILE A 71 4.64 -5.24 8.32
N GLU A 72 4.88 -4.90 9.58
CA GLU A 72 4.02 -5.33 10.68
C GLU A 72 2.76 -4.47 10.77
N ARG A 73 1.66 -5.08 11.22
CA ARG A 73 0.36 -4.40 11.36
C ARG A 73 0.44 -3.15 12.23
N LYS A 74 1.15 -3.23 13.34
CA LYS A 74 1.28 -2.09 14.26
C LYS A 74 1.91 -0.88 13.56
N ARG A 75 2.92 -1.10 12.74
CA ARG A 75 3.56 -0.01 12.00
C ARG A 75 2.59 0.65 11.02
N ILE A 76 1.76 -0.15 10.36
CA ILE A 76 0.74 0.36 9.44
C ILE A 76 -0.31 1.17 10.21
N GLN A 77 -0.73 0.69 11.37
CA GLN A 77 -1.72 1.37 12.21
C GLN A 77 -1.25 2.74 12.65
N GLU A 78 0.05 2.88 12.93
CA GLU A 78 0.66 4.14 13.39
C GLU A 78 1.07 5.06 12.25
N GLY A 79 0.97 4.60 10.99
CA GLY A 79 1.44 5.32 9.83
C GLY A 79 0.49 6.40 9.31
N PRO A 80 0.98 7.21 8.36
CA PRO A 80 0.17 8.24 7.73
C PRO A 80 -1.04 7.64 7.01
N GLU A 81 -2.20 8.25 7.22
CA GLU A 81 -3.43 7.86 6.55
C GLU A 81 -3.42 8.40 5.12
N TYR A 82 -3.98 7.64 4.19
CA TYR A 82 -4.23 8.09 2.83
C TYR A 82 -5.61 8.72 2.74
N SER A 83 -5.71 9.88 2.07
CA SER A 83 -6.98 10.53 1.81
C SER A 83 -7.06 10.94 0.34
N GLU A 84 -8.15 10.59 -0.31
CA GLU A 84 -8.40 10.99 -1.70
C GLU A 84 -8.63 12.50 -1.84
N GLU A 85 -8.96 13.17 -0.75
CA GLU A 85 -9.22 14.62 -0.74
C GLU A 85 -7.94 15.45 -0.70
N HIS A 86 -6.82 14.83 -0.36
CA HIS A 86 -5.54 15.51 -0.28
C HIS A 86 -4.72 15.27 -1.54
N VAL A 87 -4.09 16.34 -2.02
CA VAL A 87 -3.10 16.21 -3.10
C VAL A 87 -1.92 15.39 -2.55
N LEU A 88 -1.58 14.32 -3.25
CA LEU A 88 -0.45 13.48 -2.87
C LEU A 88 0.83 14.13 -3.40
N ASP A 89 1.43 14.95 -2.57
CA ASP A 89 2.65 15.67 -2.90
C ASP A 89 3.88 14.99 -2.30
N ARG A 90 5.04 15.55 -2.61
CA ARG A 90 6.32 15.03 -2.13
C ARG A 90 6.42 15.06 -0.60
N GLU A 91 5.76 16.01 0.03
CA GLU A 91 5.75 16.08 1.51
C GLU A 91 5.06 14.86 2.11
N TYR A 92 3.91 14.45 1.56
CA TYR A 92 3.22 13.24 2.02
C TYR A 92 4.10 12.01 1.83
N GLU A 93 4.71 11.86 0.65
CA GLU A 93 5.59 10.72 0.36
C GLU A 93 6.79 10.70 1.30
N THR A 94 7.37 11.87 1.60
CA THR A 94 8.50 11.96 2.53
C THR A 94 8.12 11.49 3.92
N ARG A 95 6.95 11.89 4.42
CA ARG A 95 6.45 11.43 5.72
C ARG A 95 6.19 9.92 5.72
N LEU A 96 5.64 9.41 4.62
CA LEU A 96 5.36 7.99 4.48
C LEU A 96 6.63 7.15 4.56
N HIS A 97 7.64 7.50 3.78
CA HIS A 97 8.92 6.78 3.77
C HIS A 97 9.67 6.94 5.10
N ALA A 98 9.60 8.11 5.72
CA ALA A 98 10.22 8.31 7.03
C ALA A 98 9.59 7.42 8.10
N HIS A 99 8.26 7.31 8.10
CA HIS A 99 7.56 6.47 9.07
C HIS A 99 7.95 5.00 8.93
N TYR A 100 7.99 4.49 7.68
CA TYR A 100 8.30 3.09 7.42
C TYR A 100 9.80 2.80 7.38
N GLN A 101 10.64 3.84 7.44
CA GLN A 101 12.10 3.72 7.46
C GLN A 101 12.65 3.01 6.23
N TYR A 102 12.02 3.26 5.09
CA TYR A 102 12.49 2.78 3.79
C TYR A 102 12.93 3.97 2.93
N PRO A 103 14.04 3.84 2.18
CA PRO A 103 14.49 4.94 1.33
C PRO A 103 13.46 5.25 0.25
N PRO A 104 13.26 6.55 -0.05
CA PRO A 104 12.36 6.94 -1.13
C PRO A 104 12.89 6.49 -2.50
N TYR A 105 11.97 6.27 -3.45
CA TYR A 105 12.37 5.83 -4.80
C TYR A 105 13.07 6.92 -5.61
N TRP A 106 12.91 8.19 -5.22
CA TRP A 106 13.51 9.31 -5.94
C TRP A 106 14.93 9.68 -5.46
N MET A 107 15.47 8.92 -4.54
CA MET A 107 16.82 9.16 -4.01
C MET A 107 17.83 8.18 -4.57
#